data_cdce035eef46c797412ab2ebb57e0584
#
_entry.id   cdce035eef46c797412ab2ebb57e0584
#
_cell.length_a   1.000
_cell.length_b   1.000
_cell.length_c   1.000
_cell.angle_alpha   90.00
_cell.angle_beta   90.00
_cell.angle_gamma   90.00
#
_symmetry.space_group_name_H-M   'P 1'
#
loop_
_entity.id
_entity.type
_entity.pdbx_description
1 polymer ?
#
loop_
_entity_poly.entity_id
_entity_poly.type
_entity_poly.pdbx_seq_one_letter_code
_entity_poly.pdbx_strand_id
1 'polypeptide(L)'
;MKHIRNILLLITIIFAFVMQAEVYQNMLWNFNGAYYLSSRYTTTNDDMDSFLANAEDTAEKHGVHIFSTFNQRVSNYQTRLYIYGDDTVVRDSLKSTMDIEEKTYTALIGGITVIEFEDFREAKNTGNGQEIMISYIGDDDDIIATYQDLAKEYSISQPEFWQSTETDMMFIVWGLVAILMIVLNMIEVIRRQKEVVVRASLGENAAVLALKAVVADMISYAALFVLAKLLVSQFISGAYEDHLILAVYCAGAVLSVIPYAAFV
;
A
#
# COMPACT_ATOMS: atom_id res chain seq x y z
N MET A 1 23.99 -8.27 24.09
CA MET A 1 22.55 -7.91 24.03
C MET A 1 22.22 -6.97 22.88
N LYS A 2 23.03 -5.93 22.61
CA LYS A 2 22.78 -5.03 21.44
C LYS A 2 22.61 -5.82 20.13
N HIS A 3 23.42 -6.86 19.91
CA HIS A 3 23.27 -7.73 18.74
C HIS A 3 21.94 -8.48 18.72
N ILE A 4 21.48 -9.00 19.87
CA ILE A 4 20.19 -9.70 19.95
C ILE A 4 19.04 -8.73 19.66
N ARG A 5 19.08 -7.51 20.23
CA ARG A 5 18.11 -6.45 19.93
C ARG A 5 18.05 -6.16 18.43
N ASN A 6 19.21 -5.94 17.82
CA ASN A 6 19.29 -5.61 16.39
C ASN A 6 18.81 -6.77 15.51
N ILE A 7 19.08 -8.02 15.87
CA ILE A 7 18.58 -9.20 15.16
C ILE A 7 17.05 -9.27 15.26
N LEU A 8 16.49 -9.09 16.46
CA LEU A 8 15.03 -9.09 16.66
C LEU A 8 14.37 -7.97 15.86
N LEU A 9 14.92 -6.76 15.88
CA LEU A 9 14.42 -5.64 15.10
C LEU A 9 14.50 -5.93 13.60
N LEU A 10 15.61 -6.46 13.11
CA LEU A 10 15.77 -6.81 11.69
C LEU A 10 14.70 -7.81 11.24
N ILE A 11 14.48 -8.87 12.02
CA ILE A 11 13.45 -9.88 11.71
C ILE A 11 12.07 -9.23 11.69
N THR A 12 11.76 -8.36 12.64
CA THR A 12 10.47 -7.70 12.74
C THR A 12 10.24 -6.73 11.57
N ILE A 13 11.27 -5.97 11.16
CA ILE A 13 11.19 -5.05 10.02
C ILE A 13 11.01 -5.84 8.71
N ILE A 14 11.74 -6.94 8.54
CA ILE A 14 11.56 -7.84 7.38
C ILE A 14 10.11 -8.36 7.34
N PHE A 15 9.60 -8.84 8.48
CA PHE A 15 8.23 -9.31 8.57
C PHE A 15 7.21 -8.21 8.23
N ALA A 16 7.44 -6.98 8.70
CA ALA A 16 6.57 -5.86 8.38
C ALA A 16 6.54 -5.54 6.87
N PHE A 17 7.69 -5.58 6.19
CA PHE A 17 7.74 -5.42 4.73
C PHE A 17 7.04 -6.56 3.99
N VAL A 18 7.17 -7.80 4.46
CA VAL A 18 6.43 -8.94 3.90
C VAL A 18 4.92 -8.72 4.04
N MET A 19 4.46 -8.37 5.24
CA MET A 19 3.03 -8.09 5.47
C MET A 19 2.52 -6.92 4.64
N GLN A 20 3.32 -5.88 4.47
CA GLN A 20 2.97 -4.76 3.60
C GLN A 20 2.73 -5.20 2.15
N ALA A 21 3.61 -6.04 1.60
CA ALA A 21 3.46 -6.55 0.24
C ALA A 21 2.21 -7.45 0.09
N GLU A 22 1.88 -8.23 1.10
CA GLU A 22 0.65 -9.04 1.13
C GLU A 22 -0.61 -8.16 1.15
N VAL A 23 -0.61 -7.11 2.00
CA VAL A 23 -1.72 -6.13 2.04
C VAL A 23 -1.86 -5.43 0.70
N TYR A 24 -0.74 -4.96 0.12
CA TYR A 24 -0.76 -4.31 -1.20
C TYR A 24 -1.33 -5.23 -2.28
N GLN A 25 -0.94 -6.50 -2.30
CA GLN A 25 -1.47 -7.46 -3.27
C GLN A 25 -2.97 -7.70 -3.09
N ASN A 26 -3.46 -7.76 -1.86
CA ASN A 26 -4.90 -7.84 -1.59
C ASN A 26 -5.64 -6.56 -2.04
N MET A 27 -5.02 -5.39 -1.85
CA MET A 27 -5.58 -4.12 -2.32
C MET A 27 -5.72 -4.08 -3.85
N LEU A 28 -4.76 -4.65 -4.60
CA LEU A 28 -4.85 -4.74 -6.07
C LEU A 28 -6.11 -5.46 -6.57
N TRP A 29 -6.77 -6.25 -5.74
CA TRP A 29 -7.97 -6.98 -6.15
C TRP A 29 -9.25 -6.13 -6.08
N ASN A 30 -9.25 -5.07 -5.26
CA ASN A 30 -10.44 -4.27 -4.98
C ASN A 30 -10.19 -2.75 -4.99
N PHE A 31 -9.06 -2.30 -5.55
CA PHE A 31 -8.66 -0.90 -5.47
C PHE A 31 -9.63 0.06 -6.19
N ASN A 32 -10.24 -0.40 -7.27
CA ASN A 32 -11.16 0.41 -8.06
C ASN A 32 -12.29 0.98 -7.18
N GLY A 33 -12.99 0.15 -6.43
CA GLY A 33 -14.07 0.63 -5.55
C GLY A 33 -13.59 1.37 -4.29
N ALA A 34 -12.33 1.18 -3.86
CA ALA A 34 -11.77 1.85 -2.68
C ALA A 34 -11.29 3.29 -2.97
N TYR A 35 -10.76 3.53 -4.17
CA TYR A 35 -10.10 4.78 -4.53
C TYR A 35 -10.82 5.57 -5.61
N TYR A 36 -11.78 4.96 -6.30
CA TYR A 36 -12.52 5.57 -7.40
C TYR A 36 -14.02 5.42 -7.20
N LEU A 37 -14.77 6.44 -7.55
CA LEU A 37 -16.22 6.30 -7.69
C LEU A 37 -16.51 5.20 -8.72
N SER A 38 -17.31 4.23 -8.36
CA SER A 38 -17.56 3.08 -9.22
C SER A 38 -19.04 2.73 -9.27
N SER A 39 -19.48 2.38 -10.46
CA SER A 39 -20.83 1.90 -10.75
C SER A 39 -20.80 0.46 -11.23
N ARG A 40 -21.85 -0.28 -10.92
CA ARG A 40 -22.03 -1.66 -11.34
C ARG A 40 -23.12 -1.75 -12.39
N TYR A 41 -22.82 -2.39 -13.50
CA TYR A 41 -23.78 -2.74 -14.53
C TYR A 41 -23.98 -4.25 -14.60
N THR A 42 -25.21 -4.68 -14.59
CA THR A 42 -25.57 -6.10 -14.72
C THR A 42 -26.45 -6.28 -15.94
N THR A 43 -26.05 -7.16 -16.86
CA THR A 43 -26.78 -7.41 -18.10
C THR A 43 -27.08 -8.88 -18.33
N THR A 44 -28.05 -9.18 -19.17
CA THR A 44 -28.36 -10.49 -19.75
C THR A 44 -27.73 -10.58 -21.14
N ASN A 45 -26.50 -10.96 -21.24
CA ASN A 45 -25.67 -11.43 -22.39
C ASN A 45 -25.61 -10.66 -23.71
N ASP A 46 -26.65 -10.03 -24.23
CA ASP A 46 -26.63 -9.49 -25.63
C ASP A 46 -26.30 -7.98 -25.70
N ASP A 47 -26.31 -7.27 -24.58
CA ASP A 47 -26.17 -5.80 -24.55
C ASP A 47 -24.80 -5.30 -24.07
N MET A 48 -23.85 -6.17 -23.72
CA MET A 48 -22.57 -5.71 -23.14
C MET A 48 -21.74 -4.89 -24.13
N ASP A 49 -21.65 -5.31 -25.40
CA ASP A 49 -20.90 -4.58 -26.43
C ASP A 49 -21.47 -3.19 -26.66
N SER A 50 -22.81 -3.10 -26.72
CA SER A 50 -23.53 -1.82 -26.90
C SER A 50 -23.35 -0.93 -25.67
N PHE A 51 -23.39 -1.52 -24.47
CA PHE A 51 -23.16 -0.81 -23.22
C PHE A 51 -21.75 -0.24 -23.14
N LEU A 52 -20.71 -1.06 -23.42
CA LEU A 52 -19.32 -0.62 -23.34
C LEU A 52 -19.03 0.53 -24.33
N ALA A 53 -19.52 0.42 -25.56
CA ALA A 53 -19.37 1.48 -26.56
C ALA A 53 -20.08 2.78 -26.12
N ASN A 54 -21.32 2.68 -25.64
CA ASN A 54 -22.07 3.84 -25.16
C ASN A 54 -21.50 4.45 -23.89
N ALA A 55 -20.96 3.63 -22.97
CA ALA A 55 -20.29 4.10 -21.76
C ALA A 55 -19.04 4.90 -22.09
N GLU A 56 -18.20 4.43 -23.01
CA GLU A 56 -17.01 5.13 -23.47
C GLU A 56 -17.39 6.46 -24.17
N ASP A 57 -18.31 6.44 -25.13
CA ASP A 57 -18.75 7.63 -25.85
C ASP A 57 -19.40 8.67 -24.90
N THR A 58 -20.15 8.21 -23.89
CA THR A 58 -20.79 9.10 -22.90
C THR A 58 -19.75 9.69 -21.96
N ALA A 59 -18.77 8.92 -21.51
CA ALA A 59 -17.69 9.39 -20.67
C ALA A 59 -16.84 10.44 -21.41
N GLU A 60 -16.47 10.18 -22.66
CA GLU A 60 -15.72 11.13 -23.48
C GLU A 60 -16.49 12.46 -23.67
N LYS A 61 -17.82 12.40 -23.91
CA LYS A 61 -18.68 13.57 -24.04
C LYS A 61 -18.65 14.48 -22.79
N HIS A 62 -18.51 13.91 -21.60
CA HIS A 62 -18.46 14.65 -20.34
C HIS A 62 -17.00 14.90 -19.85
N GLY A 63 -15.98 14.47 -20.61
CA GLY A 63 -14.58 14.62 -20.22
C GLY A 63 -14.17 13.72 -19.06
N VAL A 64 -14.90 12.63 -18.84
CA VAL A 64 -14.62 11.62 -17.81
C VAL A 64 -13.85 10.46 -18.45
N HIS A 65 -12.83 9.95 -17.76
CA HIS A 65 -12.15 8.72 -18.14
C HIS A 65 -12.71 7.55 -17.33
N ILE A 66 -12.89 6.42 -18.01
CA ILE A 66 -13.45 5.22 -17.37
C ILE A 66 -12.51 4.04 -17.51
N PHE A 67 -12.53 3.17 -16.52
CA PHE A 67 -11.84 1.90 -16.58
C PHE A 67 -12.60 0.82 -15.82
N SER A 68 -12.29 -0.42 -16.13
CA SER A 68 -12.81 -1.59 -15.42
C SER A 68 -11.66 -2.52 -15.04
N THR A 69 -11.86 -3.39 -14.07
CA THR A 69 -10.85 -4.36 -13.66
C THR A 69 -11.40 -5.76 -13.61
N PHE A 70 -10.55 -6.72 -13.97
CA PHE A 70 -10.88 -8.14 -13.87
C PHE A 70 -9.70 -8.94 -13.36
N ASN A 71 -9.95 -9.75 -12.31
CA ASN A 71 -8.96 -10.64 -11.73
C ASN A 71 -9.15 -12.06 -12.24
N GLN A 72 -8.21 -12.54 -13.06
CA GLN A 72 -8.17 -13.92 -13.54
C GLN A 72 -7.17 -14.74 -12.73
N ARG A 73 -7.66 -15.73 -12.02
CA ARG A 73 -6.77 -16.68 -11.33
C ARG A 73 -6.21 -17.68 -12.34
N VAL A 74 -4.91 -17.60 -12.61
CA VAL A 74 -4.20 -18.50 -13.54
C VAL A 74 -3.77 -19.78 -12.83
N SER A 75 -3.33 -19.67 -11.56
CA SER A 75 -2.92 -20.80 -10.73
C SER A 75 -3.14 -20.48 -9.25
N ASN A 76 -2.75 -21.39 -8.36
CA ASN A 76 -2.79 -21.14 -6.91
C ASN A 76 -1.87 -20.01 -6.44
N TYR A 77 -0.86 -19.65 -7.26
CA TYR A 77 0.18 -18.66 -6.93
C TYR A 77 0.30 -17.55 -7.98
N GLN A 78 -0.61 -17.51 -8.96
CA GLN A 78 -0.56 -16.49 -10.01
C GLN A 78 -1.95 -16.01 -10.37
N THR A 79 -2.11 -14.68 -10.32
CA THR A 79 -3.29 -13.95 -10.77
C THR A 79 -2.87 -12.99 -11.88
N ARG A 80 -3.73 -12.80 -12.89
CA ARG A 80 -3.65 -11.68 -13.81
C ARG A 80 -4.73 -10.68 -13.45
N LEU A 81 -4.32 -9.43 -13.32
CA LEU A 81 -5.20 -8.30 -13.17
C LEU A 81 -5.23 -7.57 -14.51
N TYR A 82 -6.35 -7.68 -15.19
CA TYR A 82 -6.63 -6.88 -16.38
C TYR A 82 -7.24 -5.56 -15.97
N ILE A 83 -6.70 -4.48 -16.53
CA ILE A 83 -7.23 -3.12 -16.39
C ILE A 83 -7.68 -2.70 -17.79
N TYR A 84 -8.98 -2.63 -17.98
CA TYR A 84 -9.61 -2.21 -19.21
C TYR A 84 -9.83 -0.71 -19.20
N GLY A 85 -9.19 0.02 -20.09
CA GLY A 85 -9.14 1.47 -20.13
C GLY A 85 -7.69 1.94 -20.30
N ASP A 86 -7.11 1.62 -21.47
CA ASP A 86 -5.70 1.89 -21.78
C ASP A 86 -5.53 3.31 -22.32
N ASP A 87 -5.90 4.33 -21.54
CA ASP A 87 -5.55 5.71 -21.84
C ASP A 87 -4.48 6.26 -20.88
N THR A 88 -3.81 7.32 -21.30
CA THR A 88 -2.72 7.92 -20.54
C THR A 88 -3.18 8.47 -19.18
N VAL A 89 -4.42 8.99 -19.10
CA VAL A 89 -4.98 9.57 -17.87
C VAL A 89 -5.28 8.48 -16.87
N VAL A 90 -5.83 7.35 -17.30
CA VAL A 90 -6.06 6.17 -16.44
C VAL A 90 -4.74 5.64 -15.92
N ARG A 91 -3.74 5.42 -16.80
CA ARG A 91 -2.41 4.94 -16.39
C ARG A 91 -1.74 5.87 -15.39
N ASP A 92 -1.75 7.19 -15.63
CA ASP A 92 -1.14 8.18 -14.75
C ASP A 92 -1.88 8.29 -13.41
N SER A 93 -3.20 8.21 -13.41
CA SER A 93 -4.01 8.20 -12.20
C SER A 93 -3.72 6.98 -11.33
N LEU A 94 -3.71 5.79 -11.91
CA LEU A 94 -3.43 4.54 -11.20
C LEU A 94 -2.00 4.50 -10.66
N LYS A 95 -1.04 5.02 -11.42
CA LYS A 95 0.35 5.13 -10.99
C LYS A 95 0.50 6.12 -9.83
N SER A 96 -0.12 7.29 -9.92
CA SER A 96 -0.01 8.32 -8.86
C SER A 96 -0.74 7.94 -7.57
N THR A 97 -1.89 7.25 -7.69
CA THR A 97 -2.72 6.89 -6.53
C THR A 97 -2.20 5.65 -5.82
N MET A 98 -1.75 4.62 -6.55
CA MET A 98 -1.42 3.32 -5.99
C MET A 98 -0.13 2.68 -6.50
N ASP A 99 0.70 3.38 -7.26
CA ASP A 99 1.90 2.83 -7.93
C ASP A 99 1.58 1.62 -8.84
N ILE A 100 0.38 1.61 -9.43
CA ILE A 100 -0.04 0.56 -10.36
C ILE A 100 0.53 0.85 -11.75
N GLU A 101 1.34 -0.08 -12.24
CA GLU A 101 1.94 -0.05 -13.58
C GLU A 101 1.81 -1.42 -14.23
N GLU A 102 1.98 -1.46 -15.55
CA GLU A 102 2.06 -2.71 -16.30
C GLU A 102 3.36 -3.46 -15.97
N LYS A 103 3.33 -4.20 -14.88
CA LYS A 103 4.46 -5.00 -14.39
C LYS A 103 3.99 -6.19 -13.56
N THR A 104 4.93 -7.01 -13.17
CA THR A 104 4.67 -8.15 -12.29
C THR A 104 4.94 -7.75 -10.84
N TYR A 105 3.97 -7.96 -9.99
CA TYR A 105 4.07 -7.79 -8.54
C TYR A 105 4.19 -9.16 -7.88
N THR A 106 5.08 -9.26 -6.90
CA THR A 106 5.34 -10.51 -6.20
C THR A 106 5.21 -10.30 -4.70
N ALA A 107 4.37 -11.11 -4.06
CA ALA A 107 4.28 -11.22 -2.61
C ALA A 107 4.71 -12.64 -2.19
N LEU A 108 5.09 -12.81 -0.92
CA LEU A 108 5.67 -14.06 -0.46
C LEU A 108 4.60 -15.16 -0.32
N ILE A 109 3.42 -14.81 0.16
CA ILE A 109 2.30 -15.73 0.42
C ILE A 109 1.25 -15.62 -0.68
N GLY A 110 0.86 -14.39 -1.06
CA GLY A 110 -0.16 -14.12 -2.07
C GLY A 110 0.25 -14.46 -3.51
N GLY A 111 1.55 -14.70 -3.74
CA GLY A 111 2.07 -15.14 -5.03
C GLY A 111 2.38 -14.00 -5.99
N ILE A 112 2.05 -14.19 -7.25
CA ILE A 112 2.40 -13.29 -8.35
C ILE A 112 1.14 -12.68 -8.94
N THR A 113 1.09 -11.36 -9.07
CA THR A 113 0.06 -10.64 -9.82
C THR A 113 0.71 -9.97 -11.03
N VAL A 114 0.27 -10.35 -12.22
CA VAL A 114 0.66 -9.72 -13.48
C VAL A 114 -0.41 -8.72 -13.85
N ILE A 115 -0.03 -7.45 -14.04
CA ILE A 115 -0.96 -6.39 -14.46
C ILE A 115 -0.79 -6.18 -15.97
N GLU A 116 -1.92 -6.21 -16.68
CA GLU A 116 -2.02 -6.00 -18.10
C GLU A 116 -3.09 -4.92 -18.36
N PHE A 117 -2.78 -3.95 -19.22
CA PHE A 117 -3.74 -2.93 -19.65
C PHE A 117 -4.28 -3.30 -21.02
N GLU A 118 -5.58 -3.21 -21.17
CA GLU A 118 -6.30 -3.52 -22.39
C GLU A 118 -7.33 -2.42 -22.72
N ASP A 119 -7.80 -2.41 -23.97
CA ASP A 119 -8.86 -1.51 -24.42
C ASP A 119 -10.14 -1.73 -23.58
N PHE A 120 -10.84 -0.65 -23.23
CA PHE A 120 -12.06 -0.72 -22.42
C PHE A 120 -13.13 -1.64 -23.05
N ARG A 121 -13.21 -1.69 -24.38
CA ARG A 121 -14.16 -2.54 -25.12
C ARG A 121 -13.87 -4.03 -24.98
N GLU A 122 -12.66 -4.41 -24.60
CA GLU A 122 -12.32 -5.83 -24.36
C GLU A 122 -12.82 -6.33 -23.00
N ALA A 123 -13.34 -5.46 -22.13
CA ALA A 123 -13.91 -5.82 -20.84
C ALA A 123 -15.06 -6.84 -20.92
N LYS A 124 -15.67 -7.03 -22.08
CA LYS A 124 -16.68 -8.07 -22.37
C LYS A 124 -16.19 -9.51 -22.16
N ASN A 125 -14.88 -9.74 -22.30
CA ASN A 125 -14.28 -11.06 -22.18
C ASN A 125 -14.08 -11.51 -20.73
N THR A 126 -14.53 -10.72 -19.75
CA THR A 126 -14.44 -11.04 -18.35
C THR A 126 -15.40 -12.19 -18.01
N GLY A 127 -14.87 -13.31 -17.57
CA GLY A 127 -15.45 -14.67 -17.49
C GLY A 127 -16.86 -14.87 -16.90
N ASN A 128 -17.53 -13.85 -16.39
CA ASN A 128 -18.92 -13.95 -15.91
C ASN A 128 -19.94 -13.26 -16.83
N GLY A 129 -19.55 -12.52 -17.85
CA GLY A 129 -20.40 -11.94 -18.91
C GLY A 129 -21.68 -11.19 -18.49
N GLN A 130 -21.99 -11.13 -17.21
CA GLN A 130 -23.24 -10.60 -16.69
C GLN A 130 -23.08 -9.36 -15.80
N GLU A 131 -21.88 -9.07 -15.35
CA GLU A 131 -21.61 -7.96 -14.44
C GLU A 131 -20.26 -7.32 -14.75
N ILE A 132 -20.27 -5.99 -14.85
CA ILE A 132 -19.05 -5.18 -14.98
C ILE A 132 -19.09 -4.05 -13.95
N MET A 133 -17.94 -3.73 -13.36
CA MET A 133 -17.76 -2.56 -12.52
C MET A 133 -16.97 -1.52 -13.30
N ILE A 134 -17.54 -0.34 -13.46
CA ILE A 134 -16.92 0.80 -14.13
C ILE A 134 -16.47 1.79 -13.05
N SER A 135 -15.21 2.17 -13.09
CA SER A 135 -14.61 3.20 -12.23
C SER A 135 -14.37 4.47 -13.04
N TYR A 136 -14.55 5.62 -12.40
CA TYR A 136 -14.53 6.91 -13.03
C TYR A 136 -13.34 7.75 -12.56
N ILE A 137 -12.75 8.50 -13.47
CA ILE A 137 -11.70 9.50 -13.21
C ILE A 137 -12.15 10.81 -13.86
N GLY A 138 -12.39 11.82 -13.04
CA GLY A 138 -12.89 13.14 -13.46
C GLY A 138 -13.44 13.92 -12.29
N ASP A 139 -14.03 15.07 -12.55
CA ASP A 139 -14.71 15.85 -11.56
C ASP A 139 -16.05 15.20 -11.15
N ASP A 140 -16.45 15.32 -9.88
CA ASP A 140 -17.66 14.68 -9.34
C ASP A 140 -18.93 15.04 -10.12
N ASP A 141 -19.07 16.31 -10.55
CA ASP A 141 -20.23 16.77 -11.29
C ASP A 141 -20.30 16.11 -12.68
N ASP A 142 -19.17 15.93 -13.36
CA ASP A 142 -19.06 15.30 -14.66
C ASP A 142 -19.29 13.78 -14.57
N ILE A 143 -18.80 13.15 -13.50
CA ILE A 143 -19.08 11.74 -13.19
C ILE A 143 -20.59 11.51 -12.98
N ILE A 144 -21.24 12.39 -12.21
CA ILE A 144 -22.67 12.31 -11.96
C ILE A 144 -23.46 12.51 -13.28
N ALA A 145 -23.05 13.46 -14.13
CA ALA A 145 -23.67 13.68 -15.42
C ALA A 145 -23.53 12.46 -16.36
N THR A 146 -22.33 11.86 -16.40
CA THR A 146 -22.06 10.63 -17.14
C THR A 146 -22.96 9.49 -16.66
N TYR A 147 -23.02 9.27 -15.35
CA TYR A 147 -23.90 8.27 -14.76
C TYR A 147 -25.38 8.51 -15.11
N GLN A 148 -25.86 9.77 -15.00
CA GLN A 148 -27.27 10.10 -15.31
C GLN A 148 -27.64 9.85 -16.76
N ASP A 149 -26.71 10.10 -17.70
CA ASP A 149 -26.94 9.80 -19.12
C ASP A 149 -26.99 8.29 -19.35
N LEU A 150 -26.08 7.51 -18.77
CA LEU A 150 -26.07 6.05 -18.87
C LEU A 150 -27.30 5.41 -18.20
N ALA A 151 -27.71 5.92 -17.03
CA ALA A 151 -28.85 5.39 -16.29
C ALA A 151 -30.22 5.59 -16.99
N LYS A 152 -30.29 6.40 -18.06
CA LYS A 152 -31.51 6.53 -18.91
C LYS A 152 -31.75 5.29 -19.75
N GLU A 153 -30.69 4.60 -20.15
CA GLU A 153 -30.77 3.47 -21.09
C GLU A 153 -30.42 2.14 -20.42
N TYR A 154 -29.58 2.17 -19.36
CA TYR A 154 -29.03 0.98 -18.72
C TYR A 154 -29.36 0.92 -17.23
N SER A 155 -29.56 -0.27 -16.70
CA SER A 155 -29.72 -0.50 -15.26
C SER A 155 -28.36 -0.52 -14.56
N ILE A 156 -27.78 0.66 -14.36
CA ILE A 156 -26.49 0.85 -13.70
C ILE A 156 -26.67 1.39 -12.27
N SER A 157 -25.86 0.92 -11.31
CA SER A 157 -25.90 1.42 -9.94
C SER A 157 -25.35 2.86 -9.86
N GLN A 158 -25.80 3.61 -8.86
CA GLN A 158 -25.21 4.91 -8.55
C GLN A 158 -23.72 4.78 -8.25
N PRO A 159 -22.88 5.74 -8.71
CA PRO A 159 -21.47 5.76 -8.36
C PRO A 159 -21.28 5.91 -6.83
N GLU A 160 -20.49 5.03 -6.25
CA GLU A 160 -20.17 5.06 -4.82
C GLU A 160 -18.73 4.60 -4.56
N PHE A 161 -18.14 5.03 -3.45
CA PHE A 161 -16.90 4.49 -2.94
C PHE A 161 -17.21 3.24 -2.11
N TRP A 162 -16.45 2.19 -2.35
CA TRP A 162 -16.52 0.97 -1.53
C TRP A 162 -15.41 1.07 -0.49
N GLN A 163 -15.77 1.14 0.78
CA GLN A 163 -14.78 1.22 1.84
C GLN A 163 -13.90 -0.03 1.88
N SER A 164 -12.60 0.17 1.75
CA SER A 164 -11.59 -0.85 2.00
C SER A 164 -11.00 -0.62 3.40
N THR A 165 -11.02 -1.65 4.25
CA THR A 165 -10.39 -1.63 5.59
C THR A 165 -8.93 -2.06 5.55
N GLU A 166 -8.39 -2.37 4.39
CA GLU A 166 -7.07 -3.02 4.26
C GLU A 166 -5.92 -2.06 4.55
N THR A 167 -6.08 -0.76 4.26
CA THR A 167 -5.06 0.26 4.56
C THR A 167 -4.73 0.34 6.05
N ASP A 168 -5.71 0.14 6.92
CA ASP A 168 -5.54 0.20 8.38
C ASP A 168 -4.59 -0.90 8.89
N MET A 169 -4.58 -2.06 8.25
CA MET A 169 -3.69 -3.17 8.62
C MET A 169 -2.21 -2.80 8.48
N MET A 170 -1.84 -2.02 7.46
CA MET A 170 -0.45 -1.57 7.28
C MET A 170 -0.01 -0.69 8.45
N PHE A 171 -0.83 0.29 8.84
CA PHE A 171 -0.52 1.17 9.96
C PHE A 171 -0.41 0.42 11.28
N ILE A 172 -1.26 -0.60 11.48
CA ILE A 172 -1.18 -1.46 12.68
C ILE A 172 0.15 -2.20 12.73
N VAL A 173 0.57 -2.83 11.63
CA VAL A 173 1.83 -3.59 11.56
C VAL A 173 3.04 -2.68 11.84
N TRP A 174 3.12 -1.54 11.16
CA TRP A 174 4.23 -0.60 11.36
C TRP A 174 4.17 0.10 12.73
N GLY A 175 2.97 0.34 13.27
CA GLY A 175 2.78 0.79 14.64
C GLY A 175 3.35 -0.21 15.67
N LEU A 176 3.14 -1.50 15.46
CA LEU A 176 3.74 -2.55 16.31
C LEU A 176 5.26 -2.58 16.22
N VAL A 177 5.84 -2.36 15.02
CA VAL A 177 7.31 -2.19 14.87
C VAL A 177 7.81 -1.02 15.70
N ALA A 178 7.15 0.13 15.62
CA ALA A 178 7.52 1.32 16.41
C ALA A 178 7.43 1.07 17.91
N ILE A 179 6.37 0.42 18.39
CA ILE A 179 6.22 0.04 19.81
C ILE A 179 7.35 -0.90 20.25
N LEU A 180 7.67 -1.90 19.42
CA LEU A 180 8.75 -2.85 19.73
C LEU A 180 10.10 -2.14 19.80
N MET A 181 10.37 -1.18 18.91
CA MET A 181 11.59 -0.35 18.96
C MET A 181 11.69 0.38 20.29
N ILE A 182 10.62 1.02 20.76
CA ILE A 182 10.58 1.75 22.04
C ILE A 182 10.84 0.78 23.19
N VAL A 183 10.14 -0.35 23.25
CA VAL A 183 10.27 -1.34 24.34
C VAL A 183 11.69 -1.93 24.40
N LEU A 184 12.23 -2.35 23.26
CA LEU A 184 13.59 -2.92 23.22
C LEU A 184 14.64 -1.87 23.59
N ASN A 185 14.43 -0.61 23.25
CA ASN A 185 15.32 0.46 23.65
C ASN A 185 15.22 0.80 25.13
N MET A 186 14.02 0.80 25.72
CA MET A 186 13.85 0.93 27.17
C MET A 186 14.63 -0.14 27.93
N ILE A 187 14.55 -1.40 27.52
CA ILE A 187 15.30 -2.50 28.14
C ILE A 187 16.81 -2.25 28.05
N GLU A 188 17.31 -1.80 26.89
CA GLU A 188 18.73 -1.50 26.70
C GLU A 188 19.19 -0.32 27.59
N VAL A 189 18.38 0.73 27.69
CA VAL A 189 18.64 1.92 28.52
C VAL A 189 18.71 1.54 30.00
N ILE A 190 17.71 0.81 30.52
CA ILE A 190 17.70 0.35 31.92
C ILE A 190 18.95 -0.46 32.23
N ARG A 191 19.36 -1.30 31.31
CA ARG A 191 20.56 -2.12 31.48
C ARG A 191 21.85 -1.30 31.49
N ARG A 192 21.95 -0.26 30.66
CA ARG A 192 23.13 0.63 30.61
C ARG A 192 23.19 1.63 31.76
N GLN A 193 22.11 1.81 32.48
CA GLN A 193 22.03 2.79 33.56
C GLN A 193 23.17 2.62 34.57
N LYS A 194 23.49 1.38 34.94
CA LYS A 194 24.60 1.10 35.87
C LYS A 194 25.96 1.53 35.31
N GLU A 195 26.21 1.28 34.03
CA GLU A 195 27.44 1.69 33.34
C GLU A 195 27.57 3.22 33.28
N VAL A 196 26.46 3.90 32.93
CA VAL A 196 26.43 5.36 32.84
C VAL A 196 26.67 5.99 34.21
N VAL A 197 26.06 5.48 35.28
CA VAL A 197 26.29 5.95 36.66
C VAL A 197 27.75 5.79 37.08
N VAL A 198 28.37 4.64 36.79
CA VAL A 198 29.78 4.41 37.11
C VAL A 198 30.70 5.36 36.34
N ARG A 199 30.48 5.57 35.07
CA ARG A 199 31.27 6.49 34.23
C ARG A 199 31.10 7.95 34.66
N ALA A 200 29.85 8.33 34.99
CA ALA A 200 29.56 9.68 35.51
C ALA A 200 30.27 9.93 36.86
N SER A 201 30.33 8.92 37.72
CA SER A 201 31.10 9.04 39.01
C SER A 201 32.62 9.14 38.81
N LEU A 202 33.12 8.71 37.64
CA LEU A 202 34.52 8.88 37.23
C LEU A 202 34.79 10.22 36.52
N GLY A 203 33.78 11.09 36.43
CA GLY A 203 33.91 12.43 35.86
C GLY A 203 33.52 12.55 34.38
N GLU A 204 33.01 11.49 33.76
CA GLU A 204 32.46 11.60 32.40
C GLU A 204 31.11 12.33 32.44
N ASN A 205 30.86 13.19 31.45
CA ASN A 205 29.58 13.90 31.31
C ASN A 205 28.48 12.93 30.86
N ALA A 206 27.46 12.71 31.70
CA ALA A 206 26.34 11.82 31.44
C ALA A 206 25.57 12.18 30.17
N ALA A 207 25.38 13.48 29.89
CA ALA A 207 24.69 13.94 28.68
C ALA A 207 25.48 13.58 27.40
N VAL A 208 26.82 13.63 27.44
CA VAL A 208 27.66 13.23 26.30
C VAL A 208 27.58 11.70 26.07
N LEU A 209 27.53 10.92 27.15
CA LEU A 209 27.36 9.47 27.07
C LEU A 209 25.98 9.10 26.49
N ALA A 210 24.92 9.76 26.94
CA ALA A 210 23.58 9.60 26.41
C ALA A 210 23.53 9.95 24.91
N LEU A 211 24.09 11.11 24.53
CA LEU A 211 24.11 11.53 23.11
C LEU A 211 24.85 10.55 22.21
N LYS A 212 26.01 10.04 22.65
CA LYS A 212 26.74 9.00 21.89
C LYS A 212 25.92 7.74 21.70
N ALA A 213 25.17 7.32 22.73
CA ALA A 213 24.31 6.14 22.65
C ALA A 213 23.14 6.36 21.69
N VAL A 214 22.49 7.52 21.76
CA VAL A 214 21.41 7.94 20.86
C VAL A 214 21.85 7.92 19.40
N VAL A 215 22.97 8.59 19.09
CA VAL A 215 23.50 8.64 17.72
C VAL A 215 23.81 7.23 17.19
N ALA A 216 24.44 6.39 18.03
CA ALA A 216 24.76 5.02 17.64
C ALA A 216 23.51 4.15 17.40
N ASP A 217 22.42 4.39 18.12
CA ASP A 217 21.19 3.67 17.94
C ASP A 217 20.41 4.18 16.71
N MET A 218 20.39 5.50 16.47
CA MET A 218 19.81 6.08 15.25
C MET A 218 20.48 5.54 13.98
N ILE A 219 21.83 5.50 13.94
CA ILE A 219 22.58 4.90 12.84
C ILE A 219 22.23 3.42 12.69
N SER A 220 22.12 2.68 13.81
CA SER A 220 21.74 1.26 13.77
C SER A 220 20.33 1.07 13.18
N TYR A 221 19.35 1.90 13.56
CA TYR A 221 17.99 1.82 13.05
C TYR A 221 17.92 2.13 11.55
N ALA A 222 18.58 3.19 11.11
CA ALA A 222 18.67 3.52 9.69
C ALA A 222 19.31 2.36 8.89
N ALA A 223 20.39 1.79 9.38
CA ALA A 223 21.06 0.66 8.74
C ALA A 223 20.18 -0.60 8.69
N LEU A 224 19.44 -0.91 9.77
CA LEU A 224 18.53 -2.06 9.83
C LEU A 224 17.36 -1.90 8.84
N PHE A 225 16.79 -0.70 8.71
CA PHE A 225 15.72 -0.41 7.76
C PHE A 225 16.19 -0.60 6.31
N VAL A 226 17.33 0.01 5.97
CA VAL A 226 17.91 -0.12 4.62
C VAL A 226 18.26 -1.57 4.31
N LEU A 227 18.88 -2.29 5.26
CA LEU A 227 19.23 -3.70 5.09
C LEU A 227 17.98 -4.57 4.89
N ALA A 228 16.95 -4.37 5.69
CA ALA A 228 15.69 -5.10 5.56
C ALA A 228 15.04 -4.83 4.19
N LYS A 229 14.97 -3.55 3.77
CA LYS A 229 14.42 -3.18 2.45
C LYS A 229 15.20 -3.82 1.32
N LEU A 230 16.54 -3.80 1.37
CA LEU A 230 17.39 -4.44 0.36
C LEU A 230 17.19 -5.96 0.30
N LEU A 231 17.06 -6.62 1.44
CA LEU A 231 16.84 -8.06 1.49
C LEU A 231 15.46 -8.43 0.92
N VAL A 232 14.42 -7.68 1.31
CA VAL A 232 13.04 -7.96 0.91
C VAL A 232 12.85 -7.66 -0.58
N SER A 233 13.45 -6.59 -1.12
CA SER A 233 13.33 -6.20 -2.53
C SER A 233 13.87 -7.24 -3.53
N GLN A 234 14.63 -8.24 -3.07
CA GLN A 234 15.06 -9.36 -3.91
C GLN A 234 13.95 -10.39 -4.16
N PHE A 235 12.93 -10.43 -3.31
CA PHE A 235 11.90 -11.46 -3.32
C PHE A 235 10.50 -10.91 -3.50
N ILE A 236 10.31 -9.63 -3.22
CA ILE A 236 9.01 -8.97 -3.18
C ILE A 236 9.10 -7.69 -4.01
N SER A 237 8.16 -7.54 -4.92
CA SER A 237 7.99 -6.31 -5.71
C SER A 237 6.65 -5.67 -5.36
N GLY A 238 6.69 -4.38 -5.15
CA GLY A 238 5.54 -3.55 -4.79
C GLY A 238 5.77 -2.85 -3.45
N ALA A 239 5.74 -1.54 -3.49
CA ALA A 239 5.95 -0.67 -2.35
C ALA A 239 4.92 0.44 -2.42
N TYR A 240 3.75 0.15 -1.87
CA TYR A 240 2.71 1.15 -1.71
C TYR A 240 3.02 2.02 -0.48
N GLU A 241 2.92 3.33 -0.65
CA GLU A 241 3.08 4.32 0.44
C GLU A 241 4.39 4.24 1.25
N ASP A 242 5.49 3.93 0.60
CA ASP A 242 6.83 3.87 1.22
C ASP A 242 7.15 5.11 2.08
N HIS A 243 6.66 6.29 1.70
CA HIS A 243 6.89 7.54 2.43
C HIS A 243 6.17 7.58 3.79
N LEU A 244 4.93 7.06 3.87
CA LEU A 244 4.19 6.99 5.13
C LEU A 244 4.80 5.97 6.08
N ILE A 245 5.19 4.82 5.55
CA ILE A 245 5.88 3.78 6.30
C ILE A 245 7.19 4.29 6.86
N LEU A 246 7.98 4.98 6.03
CA LEU A 246 9.21 5.62 6.48
C LEU A 246 8.93 6.64 7.59
N ALA A 247 7.86 7.43 7.47
CA ALA A 247 7.47 8.39 8.50
C ALA A 247 7.12 7.71 9.82
N VAL A 248 6.32 6.65 9.80
CA VAL A 248 5.97 5.86 11.01
C VAL A 248 7.22 5.24 11.63
N TYR A 249 8.10 4.67 10.81
CA TYR A 249 9.36 4.11 11.28
C TYR A 249 10.29 5.16 11.91
N CYS A 250 10.45 6.32 11.27
CA CYS A 250 11.22 7.44 11.79
C CYS A 250 10.63 7.99 13.11
N ALA A 251 9.31 8.10 13.20
CA ALA A 251 8.63 8.50 14.43
C ALA A 251 8.93 7.49 15.57
N GLY A 252 8.83 6.19 15.30
CA GLY A 252 9.21 5.13 16.26
C GLY A 252 10.67 5.22 16.69
N ALA A 253 11.58 5.47 15.75
CA ALA A 253 12.99 5.66 16.05
C ALA A 253 13.24 6.88 16.95
N VAL A 254 12.61 8.01 16.67
CA VAL A 254 12.69 9.23 17.50
C VAL A 254 12.12 9.00 18.89
N LEU A 255 10.93 8.42 18.98
CA LEU A 255 10.30 8.10 20.27
C LEU A 255 11.11 7.12 21.11
N SER A 256 11.81 6.19 20.46
CA SER A 256 12.70 5.24 21.16
C SER A 256 13.89 5.89 21.86
N VAL A 257 14.19 7.16 21.55
CA VAL A 257 15.27 7.93 22.21
C VAL A 257 14.83 8.52 23.54
N ILE A 258 13.53 8.72 23.77
CA ILE A 258 13.00 9.35 25.00
C ILE A 258 13.57 8.72 26.29
N PRO A 259 13.70 7.38 26.41
CA PRO A 259 14.25 6.75 27.61
C PRO A 259 15.67 7.21 27.97
N TYR A 260 16.47 7.70 27.00
CA TYR A 260 17.81 8.24 27.29
C TYR A 260 17.79 9.55 28.07
N ALA A 261 16.66 10.28 28.06
CA ALA A 261 16.49 11.47 28.90
C ALA A 261 16.60 11.15 30.40
N ALA A 262 16.39 9.89 30.79
CA ALA A 262 16.59 9.45 32.18
C ALA A 262 18.08 9.43 32.64
N PHE A 263 19.04 9.63 31.71
CA PHE A 263 20.46 9.71 32.00
C PHE A 263 20.97 11.14 32.24
N VAL A 264 20.16 12.12 31.88
CA VAL A 264 20.46 13.56 31.99
C VAL A 264 19.78 14.16 33.21
#